data_da838c0db43b9cd5164b63f25ea8e4ea
#
_entry.id   da838c0db43b9cd5164b63f25ea8e4ea
#
_cell.length_a   1.000
_cell.length_b   1.000
_cell.length_c   1.000
_cell.angle_alpha   90.00
_cell.angle_beta   90.00
_cell.angle_gamma   90.00
#
_symmetry.space_group_name_H-M   'P 1'
#
loop_
_entity.id
_entity.type
_entity.pdbx_description
1 polymer ?
#
loop_
_entity_poly.entity_id
_entity_poly.type
_entity_poly.pdbx_seq_one_letter_code
_entity_poly.pdbx_strand_id
1 'polypeptide(L)'
;FETLASYGEVQQEKVDDMREQNKSVHSQQKIALVVDSTCDLPVDILEKHHIHVVPVRLNFGKEQYIDRVTISNEEFYSKLANSAHHPQTSQPPPADFRRMYQFLSSHYESVISLHLPKVLSGTYQNASAALEKVTFKEHQVILDSLSVSAGTGVIALELAEAIDQNMSFAELTQLADETVEKTEIFI
;
A
#
# COMPACT_ATOMS: atom_id res chain seq x y z
N PHE A 1 -24.81 -32.38 17.70
CA PHE A 1 -23.34 -32.62 17.55
C PHE A 1 -22.92 -32.61 16.08
N GLU A 2 -23.68 -33.20 15.16
CA GLU A 2 -23.40 -33.23 13.70
C GLU A 2 -23.43 -31.83 13.07
N THR A 3 -24.26 -30.89 13.53
CA THR A 3 -24.42 -29.54 12.99
C THR A 3 -23.19 -28.62 13.26
N LEU A 4 -22.47 -28.83 14.34
CA LEU A 4 -21.26 -28.04 14.65
C LEU A 4 -20.03 -28.52 13.87
N ALA A 5 -19.93 -29.81 13.63
CA ALA A 5 -18.85 -30.38 12.79
C ALA A 5 -18.99 -29.93 11.34
N SER A 6 -20.21 -30.02 10.77
CA SER A 6 -20.48 -29.57 9.40
C SER A 6 -20.27 -28.07 9.20
N TYR A 7 -20.54 -27.24 10.22
CA TYR A 7 -20.28 -25.80 10.17
C TYR A 7 -18.78 -25.51 10.16
N GLY A 8 -17.99 -26.26 10.92
CA GLY A 8 -16.51 -26.17 10.92
C GLY A 8 -15.89 -26.55 9.59
N GLU A 9 -16.39 -27.62 8.96
CA GLU A 9 -15.91 -28.08 7.65
C GLU A 9 -16.21 -27.05 6.54
N VAL A 10 -17.42 -26.47 6.50
CA VAL A 10 -17.80 -25.44 5.52
C VAL A 10 -17.00 -24.15 5.71
N GLN A 11 -16.66 -23.78 6.95
CA GLN A 11 -15.80 -22.62 7.20
C GLN A 11 -14.35 -22.88 6.78
N GLN A 12 -13.84 -24.09 7.01
CA GLN A 12 -12.49 -24.48 6.60
C GLN A 12 -12.38 -24.54 5.08
N GLU A 13 -13.37 -25.10 4.39
CA GLU A 13 -13.42 -25.15 2.93
C GLU A 13 -13.43 -23.74 2.31
N LYS A 14 -14.19 -22.79 2.87
CA LYS A 14 -14.17 -21.37 2.45
C LYS A 14 -12.82 -20.72 2.68
N VAL A 15 -12.15 -21.01 3.77
CA VAL A 15 -10.80 -20.49 4.07
C VAL A 15 -9.78 -21.08 3.10
N ASP A 16 -9.89 -22.34 2.79
CA ASP A 16 -8.98 -23.02 1.86
C ASP A 16 -9.23 -22.58 0.41
N ASP A 17 -10.49 -22.39 0.00
CA ASP A 17 -10.85 -21.78 -1.30
C ASP A 17 -10.34 -20.34 -1.43
N MET A 18 -10.47 -19.50 -0.38
CA MET A 18 -9.90 -18.16 -0.38
C MET A 18 -8.36 -18.18 -0.42
N ARG A 19 -7.73 -19.18 0.23
CA ARG A 19 -6.27 -19.35 0.16
C ARG A 19 -5.80 -19.81 -1.21
N GLU A 20 -6.55 -20.70 -1.87
CA GLU A 20 -6.24 -21.16 -3.23
C GLU A 20 -6.48 -20.06 -4.27
N GLN A 21 -7.58 -19.30 -4.15
CA GLN A 21 -7.84 -18.12 -4.98
C GLN A 21 -6.75 -17.07 -4.81
N ASN A 22 -6.35 -16.75 -3.58
CA ASN A 22 -5.22 -15.84 -3.32
C ASN A 22 -3.88 -16.40 -3.86
N LYS A 23 -3.64 -17.70 -3.76
CA LYS A 23 -2.45 -18.31 -4.37
C LYS A 23 -2.46 -18.23 -5.89
N SER A 24 -3.60 -18.44 -6.54
CA SER A 24 -3.71 -18.41 -8.00
C SER A 24 -3.57 -16.99 -8.55
N VAL A 25 -4.03 -15.97 -7.83
CA VAL A 25 -3.90 -14.56 -8.21
C VAL A 25 -2.46 -14.07 -7.96
N HIS A 26 -1.85 -14.40 -6.82
CA HIS A 26 -0.45 -14.07 -6.54
C HIS A 26 0.55 -14.76 -7.50
N SER A 27 0.17 -15.88 -8.12
CA SER A 27 1.03 -16.57 -9.08
C SER A 27 1.12 -15.89 -10.44
N GLN A 28 0.30 -14.89 -10.73
CA GLN A 28 0.27 -14.19 -12.03
C GLN A 28 0.94 -12.82 -12.02
N GLN A 29 0.87 -12.07 -10.94
CA GLN A 29 1.53 -10.77 -10.86
C GLN A 29 3.02 -10.92 -10.55
N LYS A 30 3.86 -10.39 -11.43
CA LYS A 30 5.32 -10.39 -11.27
C LYS A 30 5.85 -9.14 -10.57
N ILE A 31 5.07 -8.06 -10.60
CA ILE A 31 5.45 -6.74 -10.12
C ILE A 31 4.54 -6.37 -8.95
N ALA A 32 5.13 -6.11 -7.78
CA ALA A 32 4.42 -5.59 -6.63
C ALA A 32 4.29 -4.05 -6.74
N LEU A 33 3.10 -3.52 -6.46
CA LEU A 33 2.87 -2.09 -6.25
C LEU A 33 2.76 -1.80 -4.76
N VAL A 34 3.57 -0.88 -4.26
CA VAL A 34 3.57 -0.43 -2.86
C VAL A 34 3.26 1.06 -2.80
N VAL A 35 2.39 1.44 -1.87
CA VAL A 35 2.05 2.84 -1.56
C VAL A 35 2.13 3.08 -0.06
N ASP A 36 2.15 4.32 0.39
CA ASP A 36 1.83 4.63 1.78
C ASP A 36 0.32 4.94 1.94
N SER A 37 -0.18 4.89 3.17
CA SER A 37 -1.62 5.00 3.42
C SER A 37 -2.24 6.35 3.09
N THR A 38 -1.41 7.37 2.81
CA THR A 38 -1.89 8.72 2.43
C THR A 38 -2.32 8.82 0.97
N CYS A 39 -2.24 7.73 0.20
CA CYS A 39 -2.77 7.67 -1.18
C CYS A 39 -4.31 7.74 -1.24
N ASP A 40 -4.98 7.57 -0.10
CA ASP A 40 -6.43 7.67 0.09
C ASP A 40 -7.29 6.78 -0.85
N LEU A 41 -6.69 5.73 -1.41
CA LEU A 41 -7.46 4.74 -2.15
C LEU A 41 -8.43 3.98 -1.22
N PRO A 42 -9.66 3.70 -1.68
CA PRO A 42 -10.59 2.82 -0.99
C PRO A 42 -10.02 1.41 -0.79
N VAL A 43 -10.43 0.74 0.30
CA VAL A 43 -9.92 -0.59 0.65
C VAL A 43 -10.24 -1.64 -0.42
N ASP A 44 -11.43 -1.58 -0.99
CA ASP A 44 -11.86 -2.48 -2.07
C ASP A 44 -11.01 -2.35 -3.33
N ILE A 45 -10.52 -1.14 -3.65
CA ILE A 45 -9.57 -0.90 -4.75
C ILE A 45 -8.19 -1.46 -4.42
N LEU A 46 -7.71 -1.22 -3.19
CA LEU A 46 -6.42 -1.76 -2.72
C LEU A 46 -6.39 -3.30 -2.79
N GLU A 47 -7.47 -3.94 -2.32
CA GLU A 47 -7.63 -5.39 -2.33
C GLU A 47 -7.77 -5.94 -3.75
N LYS A 48 -8.63 -5.33 -4.57
CA LYS A 48 -8.88 -5.75 -5.96
C LYS A 48 -7.61 -5.82 -6.79
N HIS A 49 -6.73 -4.82 -6.65
CA HIS A 49 -5.50 -4.69 -7.43
C HIS A 49 -4.25 -5.15 -6.66
N HIS A 50 -4.42 -5.77 -5.49
CA HIS A 50 -3.31 -6.24 -4.64
C HIS A 50 -2.25 -5.17 -4.34
N ILE A 51 -2.68 -3.93 -4.11
CA ILE A 51 -1.81 -2.81 -3.78
C ILE A 51 -1.38 -2.95 -2.31
N HIS A 52 -0.09 -3.00 -2.07
CA HIS A 52 0.49 -3.12 -0.72
C HIS A 52 0.63 -1.74 -0.07
N VAL A 53 0.16 -1.61 1.17
CA VAL A 53 0.15 -0.33 1.89
C VAL A 53 1.12 -0.35 3.07
N VAL A 54 1.99 0.67 3.15
CA VAL A 54 2.80 0.93 4.34
C VAL A 54 2.17 2.10 5.10
N PRO A 55 1.59 1.85 6.30
CA PRO A 55 0.79 2.84 7.00
C PRO A 55 1.64 3.93 7.67
N VAL A 56 1.22 5.18 7.57
CA VAL A 56 1.74 6.30 8.36
C VAL A 56 1.36 6.15 9.83
N ARG A 57 2.01 6.91 10.70
CA ARG A 57 1.67 6.99 12.12
C ARG A 57 0.81 8.22 12.39
N LEU A 58 -0.15 8.09 13.28
CA LEU A 58 -1.04 9.15 13.73
C LEU A 58 -0.85 9.35 15.23
N ASN A 59 -0.77 10.60 15.67
CA ASN A 59 -0.58 10.96 17.06
C ASN A 59 -1.64 11.98 17.49
N PHE A 60 -2.39 11.67 18.57
CA PHE A 60 -3.25 12.59 19.28
C PHE A 60 -2.65 12.86 20.69
N GLY A 61 -1.83 13.88 20.79
CA GLY A 61 -1.05 14.13 22.01
C GLY A 61 -0.11 12.97 22.35
N LYS A 62 -0.41 12.19 23.38
CA LYS A 62 0.39 11.01 23.78
C LYS A 62 -0.08 9.68 23.18
N GLU A 63 -1.25 9.67 22.59
CA GLU A 63 -1.80 8.46 21.97
C GLU A 63 -1.27 8.30 20.55
N GLN A 64 -0.82 7.09 20.22
CA GLN A 64 -0.22 6.76 18.92
C GLN A 64 -1.02 5.67 18.24
N TYR A 65 -1.26 5.86 16.96
CA TYR A 65 -2.00 4.94 16.11
C TYR A 65 -1.25 4.63 14.82
N ILE A 66 -1.54 3.49 14.25
CA ILE A 66 -1.13 3.10 12.90
C ILE A 66 -2.35 3.30 12.01
N ASP A 67 -2.24 4.17 11.02
CA ASP A 67 -3.32 4.52 10.11
C ASP A 67 -3.94 3.28 9.47
N ARG A 68 -5.27 3.18 9.50
CA ARG A 68 -6.09 2.06 8.98
C ARG A 68 -5.80 0.67 9.60
N VAL A 69 -4.90 0.59 10.60
CA VAL A 69 -4.56 -0.66 11.30
C VAL A 69 -5.05 -0.66 12.74
N THR A 70 -4.73 0.40 13.50
CA THR A 70 -5.13 0.52 14.92
C THR A 70 -6.11 1.66 15.18
N ILE A 71 -6.55 2.33 14.11
CA ILE A 71 -7.62 3.32 14.11
C ILE A 71 -8.31 3.29 12.76
N SER A 72 -9.63 3.17 12.72
CA SER A 72 -10.44 3.28 11.51
C SER A 72 -10.67 4.76 11.12
N ASN A 73 -11.15 4.99 9.90
CA ASN A 73 -11.51 6.34 9.46
C ASN A 73 -12.61 6.94 10.35
N GLU A 74 -13.65 6.15 10.70
CA GLU A 74 -14.73 6.61 11.57
C GLU A 74 -14.22 6.99 12.96
N GLU A 75 -13.35 6.16 13.55
CA GLU A 75 -12.72 6.43 14.84
C GLU A 75 -11.84 7.67 14.78
N PHE A 76 -11.08 7.85 13.69
CA PHE A 76 -10.24 9.02 13.48
C PHE A 76 -11.08 10.30 13.47
N TYR A 77 -12.15 10.37 12.65
CA TYR A 77 -12.99 11.56 12.56
C TYR A 77 -13.79 11.81 13.86
N SER A 78 -14.26 10.77 14.52
CA SER A 78 -14.88 10.89 15.84
C SER A 78 -13.91 11.48 16.86
N LYS A 79 -12.66 11.00 16.85
CA LYS A 79 -11.60 11.48 17.73
C LYS A 79 -11.17 12.91 17.40
N LEU A 80 -11.07 13.24 16.11
CA LEU A 80 -10.76 14.59 15.63
C LEU A 80 -11.77 15.61 16.15
N ALA A 81 -13.06 15.27 16.12
CA ALA A 81 -14.14 16.14 16.59
C ALA A 81 -14.14 16.38 18.12
N ASN A 82 -13.62 15.41 18.91
CA ASN A 82 -13.74 15.40 20.37
C ASN A 82 -12.40 15.57 21.09
N SER A 83 -11.27 15.52 20.40
CA SER A 83 -9.94 15.63 21.04
C SER A 83 -9.54 17.07 21.32
N ALA A 84 -8.94 17.28 22.48
CA ALA A 84 -8.27 18.56 22.78
C ALA A 84 -6.94 18.75 22.04
N HIS A 85 -6.41 17.67 21.43
CA HIS A 85 -5.15 17.67 20.70
C HIS A 85 -5.41 17.53 19.20
N HIS A 86 -4.84 18.44 18.43
CA HIS A 86 -4.84 18.32 16.98
C HIS A 86 -3.96 17.13 16.55
N PRO A 87 -4.43 16.28 15.61
CA PRO A 87 -3.64 15.13 15.18
C PRO A 87 -2.39 15.55 14.42
N GLN A 88 -1.35 14.76 14.57
CA GLN A 88 -0.11 14.89 13.82
C GLN A 88 0.20 13.56 13.13
N THR A 89 0.74 13.63 11.93
CA THR A 89 1.24 12.47 11.20
C THR A 89 2.75 12.36 11.31
N SER A 90 3.27 11.16 11.26
CA SER A 90 4.69 10.91 11.02
C SER A 90 4.88 9.78 10.00
N GLN A 91 5.96 9.89 9.23
CA GLN A 91 6.28 8.90 8.21
C GLN A 91 6.48 7.50 8.80
N PRO A 92 6.19 6.43 8.02
CA PRO A 92 6.51 5.08 8.43
C PRO A 92 8.02 4.93 8.66
N PRO A 93 8.45 4.26 9.73
CA PRO A 93 9.87 4.04 9.97
C PRO A 93 10.49 3.12 8.92
N PRO A 94 11.80 3.22 8.61
CA PRO A 94 12.48 2.37 7.62
C PRO A 94 12.31 0.87 7.87
N ALA A 95 12.10 0.46 9.14
CA ALA A 95 11.89 -0.93 9.50
C ALA A 95 10.57 -1.50 8.94
N ASP A 96 9.52 -0.68 8.81
CA ASP A 96 8.24 -1.12 8.26
C ASP A 96 8.37 -1.37 6.75
N PHE A 97 9.00 -0.43 6.03
CA PHE A 97 9.34 -0.61 4.61
C PHE A 97 10.22 -1.83 4.38
N ARG A 98 11.26 -2.00 5.19
CA ARG A 98 12.17 -3.16 5.06
C ARG A 98 11.43 -4.49 5.23
N ARG A 99 10.53 -4.60 6.22
CA ARG A 99 9.71 -5.81 6.40
C ARG A 99 8.81 -6.07 5.18
N MET A 100 8.18 -5.03 4.66
CA MET A 100 7.34 -5.11 3.46
C MET A 100 8.18 -5.58 2.26
N TYR A 101 9.28 -4.93 1.95
CA TYR A 101 10.12 -5.29 0.80
C TYR A 101 10.75 -6.68 0.93
N GLN A 102 11.18 -7.10 2.13
CA GLN A 102 11.68 -8.45 2.38
C GLN A 102 10.60 -9.50 2.10
N PHE A 103 9.39 -9.27 2.52
CA PHE A 103 8.25 -10.13 2.21
C PHE A 103 8.01 -10.16 0.69
N LEU A 104 7.89 -9.01 0.05
CA LEU A 104 7.59 -8.91 -1.37
C LEU A 104 8.68 -9.52 -2.25
N SER A 105 9.95 -9.36 -1.90
CA SER A 105 11.09 -9.92 -2.69
C SER A 105 11.09 -11.44 -2.75
N SER A 106 10.40 -12.13 -1.85
CA SER A 106 10.22 -13.58 -1.90
C SER A 106 9.02 -14.04 -2.73
N HIS A 107 8.09 -13.12 -3.08
CA HIS A 107 6.85 -13.43 -3.78
C HIS A 107 6.77 -12.81 -5.18
N TYR A 108 7.46 -11.68 -5.42
CA TYR A 108 7.43 -10.94 -6.68
C TYR A 108 8.83 -10.86 -7.29
N GLU A 109 8.90 -10.67 -8.61
CA GLU A 109 10.17 -10.50 -9.32
C GLU A 109 10.66 -9.05 -9.24
N SER A 110 9.72 -8.09 -9.19
CA SER A 110 10.01 -6.66 -9.20
C SER A 110 9.09 -5.89 -8.24
N VAL A 111 9.47 -4.66 -7.90
CA VAL A 111 8.67 -3.75 -7.09
C VAL A 111 8.69 -2.32 -7.65
N ILE A 112 7.51 -1.71 -7.67
CA ILE A 112 7.31 -0.27 -7.85
C ILE A 112 6.73 0.26 -6.53
N SER A 113 7.37 1.27 -5.93
CA SER A 113 6.94 1.84 -4.65
C SER A 113 6.73 3.34 -4.81
N LEU A 114 5.46 3.78 -4.79
CA LEU A 114 5.03 5.14 -5.05
C LEU A 114 4.65 5.83 -3.73
N HIS A 115 5.26 6.97 -3.45
CA HIS A 115 5.09 7.65 -2.16
C HIS A 115 4.85 9.15 -2.29
N LEU A 116 4.40 9.73 -1.16
CA LEU A 116 4.32 11.16 -0.93
C LEU A 116 5.58 11.89 -1.43
N PRO A 117 5.43 13.16 -1.88
CA PRO A 117 6.54 13.97 -2.34
C PRO A 117 7.67 14.06 -1.33
N LYS A 118 8.88 13.81 -1.79
CA LYS A 118 10.10 13.90 -0.97
C LYS A 118 10.34 15.26 -0.33
N VAL A 119 9.74 16.31 -0.90
CA VAL A 119 9.79 17.68 -0.34
C VAL A 119 8.81 17.89 0.82
N LEU A 120 7.79 17.04 0.95
CA LEU A 120 6.75 17.16 1.98
C LEU A 120 6.92 16.18 3.11
N SER A 121 7.52 15.02 2.86
CA SER A 121 7.61 13.93 3.84
C SER A 121 8.90 13.12 3.70
N GLY A 122 9.42 12.64 4.83
CA GLY A 122 10.52 11.67 4.85
C GLY A 122 10.12 10.23 4.46
N THR A 123 8.87 10.01 4.03
CA THR A 123 8.37 8.69 3.61
C THR A 123 9.18 8.15 2.44
N TYR A 124 9.40 8.96 1.40
CA TYR A 124 10.23 8.61 0.24
C TYR A 124 11.65 8.20 0.65
N GLN A 125 12.31 8.98 1.51
CA GLN A 125 13.67 8.71 1.97
C GLN A 125 13.75 7.42 2.80
N ASN A 126 12.75 7.18 3.67
CA ASN A 126 12.68 5.97 4.47
C ASN A 126 12.43 4.72 3.61
N ALA A 127 11.59 4.83 2.60
CA ALA A 127 11.35 3.79 1.61
C ALA A 127 12.62 3.48 0.80
N SER A 128 13.30 4.51 0.29
CA SER A 128 14.55 4.38 -0.46
C SER A 128 15.65 3.70 0.36
N ALA A 129 15.90 4.18 1.58
CA ALA A 129 16.89 3.60 2.47
C ALA A 129 16.58 2.14 2.88
N ALA A 130 15.30 1.77 2.91
CA ALA A 130 14.89 0.40 3.16
C ALA A 130 15.08 -0.50 1.92
N LEU A 131 14.74 0.00 0.72
CA LEU A 131 14.84 -0.75 -0.52
C LEU A 131 16.29 -1.07 -0.89
N GLU A 132 17.24 -0.18 -0.59
CA GLU A 132 18.68 -0.42 -0.75
C GLU A 132 19.20 -1.65 0.03
N LYS A 133 18.46 -2.12 1.05
CA LYS A 133 18.83 -3.29 1.87
C LYS A 133 18.16 -4.59 1.41
N VAL A 134 17.35 -4.52 0.36
CA VAL A 134 16.60 -5.66 -0.19
C VAL A 134 16.86 -5.73 -1.69
N THR A 135 16.96 -6.94 -2.22
CA THR A 135 17.16 -7.15 -3.66
C THR A 135 16.01 -7.95 -4.22
N PHE A 136 15.39 -7.42 -5.26
CA PHE A 136 14.42 -8.14 -6.09
C PHE A 136 15.15 -8.85 -7.24
N LYS A 137 14.52 -9.89 -7.81
CA LYS A 137 15.14 -10.72 -8.86
C LYS A 137 15.42 -9.94 -10.15
N GLU A 138 14.50 -9.04 -10.50
CA GLU A 138 14.53 -8.29 -11.74
C GLU A 138 14.77 -6.79 -11.47
N HIS A 139 13.72 -6.05 -11.08
CA HIS A 139 13.75 -4.61 -11.02
C HIS A 139 13.14 -4.05 -9.73
N GLN A 140 13.63 -2.89 -9.30
CA GLN A 140 13.09 -2.18 -8.16
C GLN A 140 13.21 -0.67 -8.33
N VAL A 141 12.15 0.08 -8.01
CA VAL A 141 12.13 1.53 -8.10
C VAL A 141 11.29 2.17 -7.00
N ILE A 142 11.73 3.33 -6.50
CA ILE A 142 10.92 4.24 -5.69
C ILE A 142 10.54 5.43 -6.54
N LEU A 143 9.25 5.75 -6.59
CA LEU A 143 8.70 6.87 -7.33
C LEU A 143 8.25 7.97 -6.37
N ASP A 144 8.53 9.20 -6.73
CA ASP A 144 7.99 10.40 -6.10
C ASP A 144 6.68 10.77 -6.81
N SER A 145 5.56 10.73 -6.10
CA SER A 145 4.27 11.02 -6.72
C SER A 145 4.09 12.48 -7.14
N LEU A 146 4.90 13.38 -6.62
CA LEU A 146 4.73 14.84 -6.72
C LEU A 146 3.30 15.32 -6.38
N SER A 147 2.50 14.46 -5.76
CA SER A 147 1.10 14.67 -5.44
C SER A 147 0.78 14.13 -4.04
N VAL A 148 -0.40 14.46 -3.52
CA VAL A 148 -0.88 14.03 -2.20
C VAL A 148 -2.30 13.46 -2.30
N SER A 149 -2.72 12.66 -1.29
CA SER A 149 -4.09 12.17 -1.16
C SER A 149 -4.58 11.48 -2.45
N ALA A 150 -5.75 11.86 -2.94
CA ALA A 150 -6.36 11.29 -4.14
C ALA A 150 -5.48 11.42 -5.40
N GLY A 151 -4.62 12.43 -5.50
CA GLY A 151 -3.70 12.56 -6.62
C GLY A 151 -2.68 11.42 -6.66
N THR A 152 -2.06 11.08 -5.52
CA THR A 152 -1.22 9.87 -5.41
C THR A 152 -2.04 8.60 -5.66
N GLY A 153 -3.29 8.57 -5.20
CA GLY A 153 -4.22 7.46 -5.42
C GLY A 153 -4.51 7.20 -6.89
N VAL A 154 -4.75 8.25 -7.68
CA VAL A 154 -5.00 8.13 -9.13
C VAL A 154 -3.78 7.56 -9.85
N ILE A 155 -2.58 8.04 -9.54
CA ILE A 155 -1.33 7.50 -10.11
C ILE A 155 -1.18 6.02 -9.74
N ALA A 156 -1.42 5.66 -8.48
CA ALA A 156 -1.34 4.28 -8.02
C ALA A 156 -2.36 3.37 -8.72
N LEU A 157 -3.59 3.84 -8.93
CA LEU A 157 -4.64 3.08 -9.60
C LEU A 157 -4.29 2.82 -11.07
N GLU A 158 -3.80 3.83 -11.80
CA GLU A 158 -3.40 3.67 -13.19
C GLU A 158 -2.25 2.66 -13.34
N LEU A 159 -1.26 2.71 -12.44
CA LEU A 159 -0.20 1.70 -12.40
C LEU A 159 -0.71 0.30 -12.07
N ALA A 160 -1.64 0.19 -11.13
CA ALA A 160 -2.22 -1.09 -10.74
C ALA A 160 -3.02 -1.73 -11.88
N GLU A 161 -3.83 -0.95 -12.60
CA GLU A 161 -4.56 -1.41 -13.78
C GLU A 161 -3.62 -1.85 -14.92
N ALA A 162 -2.50 -1.16 -15.11
CA ALA A 162 -1.49 -1.52 -16.09
C ALA A 162 -0.71 -2.80 -15.68
N ILE A 163 -0.45 -3.01 -14.39
CA ILE A 163 0.13 -4.25 -13.87
C ILE A 163 -0.81 -5.43 -14.13
N ASP A 164 -2.12 -5.26 -13.89
CA ASP A 164 -3.13 -6.29 -14.16
C ASP A 164 -3.22 -6.66 -15.66
N GLN A 165 -2.87 -5.72 -16.54
CA GLN A 165 -2.75 -5.94 -17.98
C GLN A 165 -1.41 -6.52 -18.41
N ASN A 166 -0.54 -6.91 -17.45
CA ASN A 166 0.80 -7.46 -17.67
C ASN A 166 1.75 -6.51 -18.43
N MET A 167 1.61 -5.21 -18.24
CA MET A 167 2.56 -4.23 -18.76
C MET A 167 3.96 -4.47 -18.18
N SER A 168 5.00 -4.31 -18.99
CA SER A 168 6.38 -4.52 -18.55
C SER A 168 6.85 -3.46 -17.54
N PHE A 169 7.86 -3.77 -16.76
CA PHE A 169 8.40 -2.83 -15.77
C PHE A 169 8.87 -1.51 -16.40
N ALA A 170 9.48 -1.56 -17.58
CA ALA A 170 9.94 -0.36 -18.30
C ALA A 170 8.77 0.52 -18.77
N GLU A 171 7.71 -0.10 -19.29
CA GLU A 171 6.48 0.62 -19.68
C GLU A 171 5.78 1.21 -18.48
N LEU A 172 5.73 0.50 -17.34
CA LEU A 172 5.14 0.99 -16.09
C LEU A 172 5.89 2.18 -15.52
N THR A 173 7.22 2.19 -15.58
CA THR A 173 8.00 3.36 -15.13
C THR A 173 7.80 4.57 -16.02
N GLN A 174 7.69 4.37 -17.33
CA GLN A 174 7.35 5.45 -18.26
C GLN A 174 5.92 5.96 -18.01
N LEU A 175 4.95 5.06 -17.84
CA LEU A 175 3.56 5.42 -17.51
C LEU A 175 3.50 6.22 -16.21
N ALA A 176 4.28 5.82 -15.19
CA ALA A 176 4.35 6.55 -13.92
C ALA A 176 4.81 8.00 -14.13
N ASP A 177 5.90 8.20 -14.87
CA ASP A 177 6.42 9.54 -15.16
C ASP A 177 5.38 10.40 -15.90
N GLU A 178 4.74 9.83 -16.92
CA GLU A 178 3.68 10.51 -17.69
C GLU A 178 2.46 10.85 -16.85
N THR A 179 2.03 9.94 -15.95
CA THR A 179 0.88 10.16 -15.08
C THR A 179 1.16 11.17 -14.01
N VAL A 180 2.37 11.13 -13.42
CA VAL A 180 2.83 12.15 -12.45
C VAL A 180 2.83 13.54 -13.08
N GLU A 181 3.36 13.70 -14.31
CA GLU A 181 3.37 14.98 -15.01
C GLU A 181 1.97 15.53 -15.34
N LYS A 182 0.99 14.65 -15.57
CA LYS A 182 -0.40 15.02 -15.88
C LYS A 182 -1.29 15.22 -14.65
N THR A 183 -0.82 14.78 -13.48
CA THR A 183 -1.62 14.83 -12.24
C THR A 183 -1.44 16.17 -11.56
N GLU A 184 -2.48 16.98 -11.54
CA GLU A 184 -2.53 18.23 -10.80
C GLU A 184 -3.48 18.09 -9.60
N ILE A 185 -3.09 18.65 -8.46
CA ILE A 185 -3.93 18.72 -7.26
C ILE A 185 -4.09 20.18 -6.84
N PHE A 186 -5.32 20.58 -6.58
CA PHE A 186 -5.67 21.90 -6.10
C PHE A 186 -6.03 21.79 -4.61
N ILE A 187 -5.33 22.54 -3.75
CA ILE A 187 -5.49 22.54 -2.29
C ILE A 187 -6.01 23.91 -1.85
#